data_3da964b71f669603a0d75a845a600e64
#
_entry.id   3da964b71f669603a0d75a845a600e64
#
_cell.length_a   1.000
_cell.length_b   1.000
_cell.length_c   1.000
_cell.angle_alpha   90.00
_cell.angle_beta   90.00
_cell.angle_gamma   90.00
#
_symmetry.space_group_name_H-M   'P 1'
#
loop_
_entity.id
_entity.type
_entity.pdbx_description
1 polymer ?
#
loop_
_entity_poly.entity_id
_entity_poly.type
_entity_poly.pdbx_seq_one_letter_code
_entity_poly.pdbx_strand_id
1 'polypeptide(L)'
;MGVGELRMCSERLSMMGTLSSEFKSCLQAVTEQPRIYADANVAAGLVAFMRDRLRWDVLFVIEHDDLRRASDQEHNRVARRLLRTLITFDRDFLENKRFRPSKNGGVVVMSVPDQRTRRRLLQSLDRNIFGGPVQHERRKALATSTIPLEGRKIDVHPGWDEQ
;
A
#
# COMPACT_ATOMS: atom_id res chain seq x y z
N MET A 1 43.80 41.31 6.84
CA MET A 1 43.35 40.64 5.61
C MET A 1 43.00 39.23 5.97
N GLY A 2 41.75 38.79 5.67
CA GLY A 2 41.40 37.38 5.60
C GLY A 2 40.66 36.77 6.78
N VAL A 3 39.57 37.32 7.27
CA VAL A 3 38.60 36.66 8.18
C VAL A 3 37.21 36.44 7.55
N GLY A 4 37.08 36.66 6.24
CA GLY A 4 35.79 36.57 5.52
C GLY A 4 35.46 35.23 4.86
N GLU A 5 36.44 34.36 4.59
CA GLU A 5 36.22 33.16 3.78
C GLU A 5 35.83 31.90 4.60
N LEU A 6 36.14 31.88 5.90
CA LEU A 6 35.80 30.69 6.72
C LEU A 6 34.35 30.65 7.22
N ARG A 7 33.60 31.75 7.15
CA ARG A 7 32.16 31.78 7.53
C ARG A 7 31.25 31.25 6.45
N MET A 8 31.58 31.39 5.17
CA MET A 8 30.75 30.89 4.07
C MET A 8 30.77 29.36 3.92
N CYS A 9 31.82 28.69 4.34
CA CYS A 9 31.86 27.22 4.34
C CYS A 9 31.00 26.57 5.43
N SER A 10 30.86 27.23 6.59
CA SER A 10 30.05 26.71 7.70
C SER A 10 28.56 26.76 7.42
N GLU A 11 28.08 27.78 6.72
CA GLU A 11 26.66 27.92 6.38
C GLU A 11 26.23 26.96 5.27
N ARG A 12 27.11 26.65 4.32
CA ARG A 12 26.81 25.62 3.26
C ARG A 12 26.72 24.19 3.80
N LEU A 13 27.51 23.87 4.82
CA LEU A 13 27.42 22.56 5.49
C LEU A 13 26.16 22.41 6.35
N SER A 14 25.66 23.51 6.91
CA SER A 14 24.40 23.49 7.67
C SER A 14 23.18 23.28 6.76
N MET A 15 23.18 23.83 5.55
CA MET A 15 22.10 23.62 4.57
C MET A 15 22.08 22.18 4.00
N MET A 16 23.24 21.53 3.87
CA MET A 16 23.28 20.12 3.45
C MET A 16 22.68 19.16 4.50
N GLY A 17 22.76 19.53 5.78
CA GLY A 17 22.12 18.76 6.86
C GLY A 17 20.61 18.78 6.83
N THR A 18 20.00 19.91 6.50
CA THR A 18 18.54 20.08 6.39
C THR A 18 17.96 19.32 5.20
N LEU A 19 18.56 19.40 4.02
CA LEU A 19 18.13 18.66 2.84
C LEU A 19 18.20 17.13 3.05
N SER A 20 19.23 16.64 3.73
CA SER A 20 19.36 15.22 4.06
C SER A 20 18.29 14.74 5.05
N SER A 21 17.92 15.56 6.03
CA SER A 21 16.86 15.21 6.99
C SER A 21 15.47 15.27 6.37
N GLU A 22 15.20 16.27 5.52
CA GLU A 22 13.95 16.36 4.74
C GLU A 22 13.82 15.21 3.74
N PHE A 23 14.91 14.84 3.06
CA PHE A 23 14.92 13.70 2.13
C PHE A 23 14.70 12.37 2.85
N LYS A 24 15.29 12.16 4.02
CA LYS A 24 15.02 10.99 4.88
C LYS A 24 13.57 10.95 5.36
N SER A 25 13.02 12.08 5.79
CA SER A 25 11.61 12.19 6.19
C SER A 25 10.67 11.90 5.01
N CYS A 26 10.97 12.41 3.82
CA CYS A 26 10.21 12.15 2.60
C CYS A 26 10.30 10.66 2.18
N LEU A 27 11.49 10.06 2.22
CA LEU A 27 11.68 8.64 1.95
C LEU A 27 10.96 7.76 2.98
N GLN A 28 10.96 8.11 4.27
CA GLN A 28 10.21 7.40 5.29
C GLN A 28 8.71 7.49 5.06
N ALA A 29 8.19 8.65 4.71
CA ALA A 29 6.78 8.82 4.36
C ALA A 29 6.35 7.96 3.15
N VAL A 30 7.21 7.85 2.13
CA VAL A 30 6.96 6.99 0.96
C VAL A 30 7.02 5.50 1.32
N THR A 31 7.87 5.10 2.25
CA THR A 31 7.97 3.68 2.69
C THR A 31 6.87 3.28 3.67
N GLU A 32 6.16 4.23 4.25
CA GLU A 32 5.08 3.99 5.21
C GLU A 32 3.69 3.86 4.56
N GLN A 33 3.53 4.29 3.32
CA GLN A 33 2.25 4.20 2.62
C GLN A 33 1.92 2.74 2.27
N PRO A 34 0.65 2.32 2.48
CA PRO A 34 0.18 1.02 2.00
C PRO A 34 0.37 0.90 0.49
N ARG A 35 1.03 -0.14 0.04
CA ARG A 35 1.27 -0.42 -1.37
C ARG A 35 0.23 -1.39 -1.89
N ILE A 36 -0.62 -0.91 -2.76
CA ILE A 36 -1.79 -1.62 -3.26
C ILE A 36 -1.63 -1.95 -4.75
N TYR A 37 -2.11 -3.12 -5.13
CA TYR A 37 -2.33 -3.55 -6.50
C TYR A 37 -3.84 -3.67 -6.70
N ALA A 38 -4.44 -2.74 -7.41
CA ALA A 38 -5.89 -2.74 -7.68
C ALA A 38 -6.16 -3.48 -9.00
N ASP A 39 -6.95 -4.53 -8.89
CA ASP A 39 -7.37 -5.36 -10.02
C ASP A 39 -8.28 -4.60 -11.00
N ALA A 40 -8.41 -5.11 -12.22
CA ALA A 40 -9.20 -4.50 -13.30
C ALA A 40 -10.69 -4.34 -12.97
N ASN A 41 -11.24 -5.19 -12.09
CA ASN A 41 -12.63 -5.13 -11.65
C ASN A 41 -12.89 -4.04 -10.57
N VAL A 42 -11.85 -3.40 -10.05
CA VAL A 42 -11.97 -2.31 -9.08
C VAL A 42 -12.37 -1.03 -9.81
N ALA A 43 -13.46 -0.39 -9.36
CA ALA A 43 -13.93 0.84 -10.00
C ALA A 43 -12.92 1.98 -9.87
N ALA A 44 -12.68 2.75 -10.95
CA ALA A 44 -11.74 3.87 -10.97
C ALA A 44 -12.01 4.93 -9.89
N GLY A 45 -13.29 5.19 -9.57
CA GLY A 45 -13.66 6.10 -8.47
C GLY A 45 -13.27 5.61 -7.08
N LEU A 46 -13.09 4.30 -6.91
CA LEU A 46 -12.58 3.71 -5.67
C LEU A 46 -11.05 3.79 -5.62
N VAL A 47 -10.39 3.62 -6.76
CA VAL A 47 -8.93 3.84 -6.90
C VAL A 47 -8.59 5.30 -6.57
N ALA A 48 -9.31 6.26 -7.13
CA ALA A 48 -9.15 7.67 -6.81
C ALA A 48 -9.34 7.93 -5.30
N PHE A 49 -10.35 7.32 -4.68
CA PHE A 49 -10.57 7.43 -3.23
C PHE A 49 -9.38 6.89 -2.42
N MET A 50 -8.82 5.73 -2.80
CA MET A 50 -7.64 5.16 -2.14
C MET A 50 -6.42 6.08 -2.26
N ARG A 51 -6.19 6.67 -3.43
CA ARG A 51 -5.06 7.58 -3.69
C ARG A 51 -5.23 8.92 -2.97
N ASP A 52 -6.38 9.57 -3.14
CA ASP A 52 -6.58 10.96 -2.74
C ASP A 52 -6.95 11.11 -1.26
N ARG A 53 -7.76 10.19 -0.73
CA ARG A 53 -8.28 10.25 0.65
C ARG A 53 -7.49 9.40 1.63
N LEU A 54 -7.12 8.19 1.24
CA LEU A 54 -6.37 7.28 2.10
C LEU A 54 -4.85 7.42 1.94
N ARG A 55 -4.40 8.14 0.91
CA ARG A 55 -2.99 8.35 0.61
C ARG A 55 -2.21 7.06 0.37
N TRP A 56 -2.85 6.05 -0.20
CA TRP A 56 -2.23 4.80 -0.55
C TRP A 56 -1.47 4.89 -1.88
N ASP A 57 -0.36 4.19 -1.99
CA ASP A 57 0.35 3.96 -3.26
C ASP A 57 -0.38 2.85 -4.04
N VAL A 58 -1.20 3.23 -5.02
CA VAL A 58 -2.05 2.30 -5.77
C VAL A 58 -1.57 2.18 -7.22
N LEU A 59 -1.12 0.97 -7.59
CA LEU A 59 -0.98 0.54 -8.98
C LEU A 59 -2.34 0.01 -9.45
N PHE A 60 -2.91 0.61 -10.48
CA PHE A 60 -4.19 0.19 -11.05
C PHE A 60 -3.98 -0.49 -12.40
N VAL A 61 -4.41 -1.74 -12.52
CA VAL A 61 -4.17 -2.61 -13.68
C VAL A 61 -4.63 -1.97 -15.00
N ILE A 62 -5.77 -1.27 -14.99
CA ILE A 62 -6.33 -0.63 -16.18
C ILE A 62 -5.42 0.44 -16.79
N GLU A 63 -4.54 1.05 -16.00
CA GLU A 63 -3.59 2.07 -16.45
C GLU A 63 -2.34 1.47 -17.13
N HIS A 64 -2.21 0.13 -17.15
CA HIS A 64 -1.04 -0.59 -17.66
C HIS A 64 -1.45 -1.60 -18.75
N ASP A 65 -1.12 -1.31 -20.01
CA ASP A 65 -1.55 -2.13 -21.15
C ASP A 65 -1.03 -3.58 -21.13
N ASP A 66 0.15 -3.78 -20.59
CA ASP A 66 0.78 -5.10 -20.40
C ASP A 66 0.08 -5.94 -19.33
N LEU A 67 -0.58 -5.31 -18.37
CA LEU A 67 -1.29 -5.99 -17.28
C LEU A 67 -2.78 -6.25 -17.60
N ARG A 68 -3.41 -5.47 -18.46
CA ARG A 68 -4.85 -5.59 -18.76
C ARG A 68 -5.28 -6.98 -19.24
N ARG A 69 -4.40 -7.71 -19.90
CA ARG A 69 -4.67 -9.04 -20.47
C ARG A 69 -4.07 -10.17 -19.66
N ALA A 70 -3.45 -9.85 -18.54
CA ALA A 70 -2.85 -10.86 -17.68
C ALA A 70 -3.92 -11.74 -17.01
N SER A 71 -3.57 -12.97 -16.71
CA SER A 71 -4.43 -13.87 -15.94
C SER A 71 -4.41 -13.51 -14.45
N ASP A 72 -5.44 -13.96 -13.69
CA ASP A 72 -5.50 -13.76 -12.24
C ASP A 72 -4.25 -14.30 -11.52
N GLN A 73 -3.70 -15.41 -12.00
CA GLN A 73 -2.46 -15.97 -11.45
C GLN A 73 -1.27 -15.04 -11.68
N GLU A 74 -1.23 -14.39 -12.85
CA GLU A 74 -0.19 -13.42 -13.16
C GLU A 74 -0.37 -12.15 -12.32
N HIS A 75 -1.60 -11.64 -12.15
CA HIS A 75 -1.89 -10.52 -11.25
C HIS A 75 -1.41 -10.81 -9.82
N ASN A 76 -1.71 -11.99 -9.28
CA ASN A 76 -1.24 -12.39 -7.96
C ASN A 76 0.30 -12.44 -7.86
N ARG A 77 0.96 -12.97 -8.92
CA ARG A 77 2.43 -13.05 -8.99
C ARG A 77 3.07 -11.66 -9.08
N VAL A 78 2.54 -10.78 -9.92
CA VAL A 78 3.03 -9.41 -10.10
C VAL A 78 2.85 -8.60 -8.81
N ALA A 79 1.66 -8.66 -8.19
CA ALA A 79 1.41 -7.98 -6.93
C ALA A 79 2.43 -8.39 -5.85
N ARG A 80 2.69 -9.68 -5.71
CA ARG A 80 3.71 -10.19 -4.78
C ARG A 80 5.12 -9.71 -5.12
N ARG A 81 5.53 -9.82 -6.40
CA ARG A 81 6.85 -9.38 -6.85
C ARG A 81 7.09 -7.89 -6.61
N LEU A 82 6.04 -7.08 -6.75
CA LEU A 82 6.08 -5.64 -6.49
C LEU A 82 5.88 -5.28 -5.02
N LEU A 83 5.75 -6.27 -4.13
CA LEU A 83 5.49 -6.07 -2.70
C LEU A 83 4.22 -5.23 -2.45
N ARG A 84 3.12 -5.59 -3.13
CA ARG A 84 1.82 -4.93 -3.05
C ARG A 84 0.74 -5.88 -2.57
N THR A 85 -0.18 -5.39 -1.77
CA THR A 85 -1.42 -6.13 -1.44
C THR A 85 -2.40 -6.03 -2.60
N LEU A 86 -2.87 -7.16 -3.08
CA LEU A 86 -3.89 -7.22 -4.14
C LEU A 86 -5.27 -6.89 -3.56
N ILE A 87 -5.98 -5.94 -4.16
CA ILE A 87 -7.39 -5.65 -3.88
C ILE A 87 -8.22 -6.00 -5.12
N THR A 88 -9.23 -6.83 -4.95
CA THR A 88 -10.12 -7.30 -6.01
C THR A 88 -11.56 -7.46 -5.52
N PHE A 89 -12.51 -7.54 -6.44
CA PHE A 89 -13.90 -7.93 -6.17
C PHE A 89 -14.18 -9.39 -6.54
N ASP A 90 -13.20 -10.07 -7.10
CA ASP A 90 -13.33 -11.45 -7.52
C ASP A 90 -13.04 -12.40 -6.35
N ARG A 91 -14.06 -13.18 -5.98
CA ARG A 91 -14.01 -14.17 -4.90
C ARG A 91 -13.16 -15.39 -5.23
N ASP A 92 -12.86 -15.63 -6.50
CA ASP A 92 -12.00 -16.73 -6.91
C ASP A 92 -10.61 -16.64 -6.28
N PHE A 93 -10.14 -15.42 -5.96
CA PHE A 93 -8.90 -15.23 -5.24
C PHE A 93 -8.90 -15.79 -3.81
N LEU A 94 -10.06 -16.09 -3.23
CA LEU A 94 -10.16 -16.77 -1.93
C LEU A 94 -9.87 -18.28 -2.05
N GLU A 95 -9.91 -18.84 -3.24
CA GLU A 95 -9.68 -20.28 -3.46
C GLU A 95 -8.21 -20.65 -3.18
N ASN A 96 -7.99 -21.46 -2.13
CA ASN A 96 -6.63 -21.84 -1.72
C ASN A 96 -5.95 -22.84 -2.67
N LYS A 97 -6.68 -23.62 -3.45
CA LYS A 97 -6.12 -24.54 -4.44
C LYS A 97 -5.44 -23.76 -5.58
N ARG A 98 -6.10 -22.70 -6.05
CA ARG A 98 -5.64 -21.86 -7.16
C ARG A 98 -4.64 -20.79 -6.68
N PHE A 99 -4.90 -20.16 -5.53
CA PHE A 99 -4.10 -19.09 -4.97
C PHE A 99 -3.64 -19.45 -3.55
N ARG A 100 -2.51 -20.13 -3.44
CA ARG A 100 -1.98 -20.58 -2.14
C ARG A 100 -1.57 -19.39 -1.28
N PRO A 101 -2.00 -19.30 -0.01
CA PRO A 101 -1.63 -18.19 0.88
C PRO A 101 -0.11 -17.96 0.96
N SER A 102 0.68 -19.02 1.07
CA SER A 102 2.15 -18.95 1.13
C SER A 102 2.83 -18.36 -0.11
N LYS A 103 2.09 -18.21 -1.22
CA LYS A 103 2.59 -17.69 -2.49
C LYS A 103 1.98 -16.35 -2.89
N ASN A 104 1.21 -15.70 -2.02
CA ASN A 104 0.63 -14.38 -2.30
C ASN A 104 1.24 -13.28 -1.42
N GLY A 105 1.17 -12.04 -1.90
CA GLY A 105 1.61 -10.85 -1.19
C GLY A 105 0.54 -10.22 -0.30
N GLY A 106 -0.52 -10.98 0.00
CA GLY A 106 -1.72 -10.48 0.65
C GLY A 106 -2.81 -10.16 -0.36
N VAL A 107 -4.02 -10.68 -0.07
CA VAL A 107 -5.20 -10.50 -0.92
C VAL A 107 -6.36 -9.99 -0.07
N VAL A 108 -6.97 -8.92 -0.53
CA VAL A 108 -8.21 -8.38 0.02
C VAL A 108 -9.30 -8.50 -1.04
N VAL A 109 -10.28 -9.33 -0.77
CA VAL A 109 -11.47 -9.47 -1.62
C VAL A 109 -12.59 -8.65 -1.00
N MET A 110 -13.19 -7.77 -1.77
CA MET A 110 -14.29 -6.92 -1.32
C MET A 110 -15.63 -7.46 -1.79
N SER A 111 -16.29 -8.23 -0.94
CA SER A 111 -17.61 -8.85 -1.20
C SER A 111 -18.76 -7.92 -0.84
N VAL A 112 -18.78 -6.70 -1.39
CA VAL A 112 -19.75 -5.66 -1.07
C VAL A 112 -20.33 -5.05 -2.33
N PRO A 113 -21.68 -4.98 -2.49
CA PRO A 113 -22.30 -4.53 -3.73
C PRO A 113 -22.25 -3.00 -3.91
N ASP A 114 -22.40 -2.23 -2.85
CA ASP A 114 -22.54 -0.78 -2.96
C ASP A 114 -21.24 0.00 -2.71
N GLN A 115 -21.06 1.10 -3.44
CA GLN A 115 -19.86 1.91 -3.42
C GLN A 115 -19.64 2.67 -2.08
N ARG A 116 -20.72 3.06 -1.40
CA ARG A 116 -20.63 3.78 -0.12
C ARG A 116 -20.06 2.87 0.96
N THR A 117 -20.56 1.66 1.06
CA THR A 117 -20.08 0.65 2.01
C THR A 117 -18.63 0.25 1.68
N ARG A 118 -18.27 0.11 0.39
CA ARG A 118 -16.88 -0.15 -0.02
C ARG A 118 -15.92 0.92 0.49
N ARG A 119 -16.25 2.20 0.37
CA ARG A 119 -15.43 3.31 0.89
C ARG A 119 -15.29 3.25 2.41
N ARG A 120 -16.40 2.98 3.13
CA ARG A 120 -16.37 2.82 4.59
C ARG A 120 -15.45 1.68 5.01
N LEU A 121 -15.55 0.54 4.35
CA LEU A 121 -14.72 -0.63 4.65
C LEU A 121 -13.24 -0.43 4.29
N LEU A 122 -12.92 0.32 3.23
CA LEU A 122 -11.55 0.73 2.95
C LEU A 122 -10.98 1.64 4.05
N GLN A 123 -11.78 2.56 4.60
CA GLN A 123 -11.36 3.36 5.75
C GLN A 123 -11.13 2.51 7.00
N SER A 124 -11.94 1.47 7.18
CA SER A 124 -11.77 0.52 8.28
C SER A 124 -10.51 -0.32 8.10
N LEU A 125 -10.23 -0.80 6.88
CA LEU A 125 -8.96 -1.46 6.52
C LEU A 125 -7.75 -0.57 6.78
N ASP A 126 -7.85 0.71 6.41
CA ASP A 126 -6.80 1.68 6.66
C ASP A 126 -6.46 1.78 8.14
N ARG A 127 -7.48 2.00 8.99
CA ARG A 127 -7.30 2.13 10.43
C ARG A 127 -6.80 0.85 11.10
N ASN A 128 -7.39 -0.29 10.73
CA ASN A 128 -7.19 -1.53 11.48
C ASN A 128 -5.97 -2.33 11.00
N ILE A 129 -5.58 -2.18 9.73
CA ILE A 129 -4.52 -2.98 9.11
C ILE A 129 -3.34 -2.13 8.65
N PHE A 130 -3.60 -1.01 7.97
CA PHE A 130 -2.56 -0.25 7.30
C PHE A 130 -2.07 1.00 8.05
N GLY A 131 -2.92 1.72 8.76
CA GLY A 131 -2.67 3.08 9.20
C GLY A 131 -2.65 3.37 10.69
N GLY A 132 -2.93 2.39 11.57
CA GLY A 132 -2.97 2.67 13.01
C GLY A 132 -1.58 2.90 13.62
N PRO A 133 -1.43 3.85 14.58
CA PRO A 133 -0.15 4.12 15.26
C PRO A 133 0.41 2.88 15.97
N VAL A 134 -0.46 1.99 16.45
CA VAL A 134 -0.08 0.70 17.06
C VAL A 134 0.51 -0.25 16.02
N GLN A 135 0.08 -0.17 14.76
CA GLN A 135 0.63 -0.97 13.68
C GLN A 135 2.01 -0.45 13.24
N HIS A 136 2.24 0.84 13.33
CA HIS A 136 3.53 1.46 13.04
C HIS A 136 4.62 0.95 14.01
N GLU A 137 4.33 0.90 15.31
CA GLU A 137 5.23 0.33 16.33
C GLU A 137 5.46 -1.17 16.11
N ARG A 138 4.41 -1.93 15.76
CA ARG A 138 4.53 -3.36 15.44
C ARG A 138 5.33 -3.61 14.17
N ARG A 139 5.22 -2.76 13.14
CA ARG A 139 6.03 -2.86 11.93
C ARG A 139 7.51 -2.58 12.20
N LYS A 140 7.83 -1.63 13.07
CA LYS A 140 9.21 -1.39 13.54
C LYS A 140 9.79 -2.59 14.29
N ALA A 141 8.98 -3.26 15.10
CA ALA A 141 9.39 -4.43 15.87
C ALA A 141 9.49 -5.72 15.03
N LEU A 142 8.70 -5.84 13.95
CA LEU A 142 8.63 -7.01 13.06
C LEU A 142 9.33 -6.71 11.71
N ALA A 143 10.55 -6.23 11.73
CA ALA A 143 11.34 -5.78 10.56
C ALA A 143 11.56 -6.83 9.45
N THR A 144 10.66 -7.80 9.28
CA THR A 144 10.85 -8.94 8.36
C THR A 144 9.89 -8.96 7.17
N SER A 145 8.75 -8.26 7.19
CA SER A 145 7.84 -8.24 6.03
C SER A 145 7.41 -6.83 5.66
N THR A 146 7.66 -6.48 4.40
CA THR A 146 7.30 -5.19 3.80
C THR A 146 5.82 -5.14 3.39
N ILE A 147 5.12 -6.28 3.42
CA ILE A 147 3.71 -6.42 3.04
C ILE A 147 2.89 -6.78 4.29
N PRO A 148 1.96 -5.91 4.74
CA PRO A 148 1.20 -6.14 5.97
C PRO A 148 0.37 -7.43 5.99
N LEU A 149 -0.06 -7.89 4.83
CA LEU A 149 -0.93 -9.05 4.65
C LEU A 149 -0.24 -10.23 3.94
N GLU A 150 1.09 -10.25 3.87
CA GLU A 150 1.79 -11.34 3.20
C GLU A 150 1.33 -12.71 3.72
N GLY A 151 0.98 -13.60 2.80
CA GLY A 151 0.48 -14.93 3.12
C GLY A 151 -0.95 -14.96 3.68
N ARG A 152 -1.69 -13.85 3.67
CA ARG A 152 -3.06 -13.76 4.17
C ARG A 152 -4.04 -13.41 3.07
N LYS A 153 -5.27 -13.87 3.25
CA LYS A 153 -6.43 -13.48 2.43
C LYS A 153 -7.52 -12.98 3.37
N ILE A 154 -8.13 -11.87 3.02
CA ILE A 154 -9.23 -11.26 3.79
C ILE A 154 -10.41 -11.10 2.86
N ASP A 155 -11.56 -11.65 3.26
CA ASP A 155 -12.85 -11.35 2.65
C ASP A 155 -13.52 -10.21 3.42
N VAL A 156 -13.63 -9.06 2.80
CA VAL A 156 -14.22 -7.86 3.40
C VAL A 156 -15.69 -7.79 2.98
N HIS A 157 -16.56 -8.07 3.92
CA HIS A 157 -18.02 -8.05 3.75
C HIS A 157 -18.69 -7.04 4.71
N PRO A 158 -19.99 -6.73 4.55
CA PRO A 158 -20.70 -5.90 5.52
C PRO A 158 -20.63 -6.54 6.91
N GLY A 159 -20.19 -5.77 7.93
CA GLY A 159 -19.94 -6.29 9.29
C GLY A 159 -18.55 -6.86 9.55
N TRP A 160 -17.65 -6.81 8.57
CA TRP A 160 -16.25 -7.23 8.77
C TRP A 160 -15.52 -6.45 9.87
N ASP A 161 -15.86 -5.19 10.03
CA ASP A 161 -15.27 -4.27 11.01
C ASP A 161 -15.99 -4.26 12.38
N GLU A 162 -16.98 -5.11 12.57
CA GLU A 162 -17.76 -5.25 13.82
C GLU A 162 -17.29 -6.44 14.70
N GLN A 163 -16.25 -7.19 14.26
CA GLN A 163 -15.71 -8.36 14.96
C GLN A 163 -14.55 -7.96 15.91
#